data_fcd8abc82dcab4fda6855ab11c6c3de6
#
_entry.id   fcd8abc82dcab4fda6855ab11c6c3de6
#
_cell.length_a   1.000
_cell.length_b   1.000
_cell.length_c   1.000
_cell.angle_alpha   90.00
_cell.angle_beta   90.00
_cell.angle_gamma   90.00
#
_symmetry.space_group_name_H-M   'P 1'
#
loop_
_entity.id
_entity.type
_entity.pdbx_description
1 polymer ?
#
loop_
_entity_poly.entity_id
_entity_poly.type
_entity_poly.pdbx_seq_one_letter_code
_entity_poly.pdbx_strand_id
1 'polypeptide(L)'
;MVKLLLKKQLSEIFRSYFYDAKKNKPRSKASTVSLIVLYVLLMVGVIGGMFTLFSIGLCAPLHEAGLDWLYFTLFALVGVLMGVFGSVFNTFSGLYQAKDNDLLLSLPIPVRAILASRLLGVYLMGLMFSGVILLPCVIVYWAVGVLTAATVLGGIALILAVSLLVLVLSCLLGWVVAKIHSKLKRKNLLTTLIALAFFALYYMVCFRANELIEQLMLHLNEVGAAIRGSAYPLYLMGRMGAGDYLAVVLVLAVMAALCALTYLLLSRTFLSIACLLYTSDAA
;
A
#
# COMPACT_ATOMS: atom_id res chain seq x y z
N MET A 1 -16.68 -19.75 -3.14
CA MET A 1 -16.52 -19.03 -4.41
C MET A 1 -15.44 -17.95 -4.33
N VAL A 2 -15.55 -16.92 -3.48
CA VAL A 2 -14.52 -15.86 -3.30
C VAL A 2 -13.13 -16.43 -3.00
N LYS A 3 -13.01 -17.45 -2.13
CA LYS A 3 -11.75 -18.13 -1.80
C LYS A 3 -11.05 -18.74 -3.02
N LEU A 4 -11.82 -19.34 -3.94
CA LEU A 4 -11.27 -19.90 -5.19
C LEU A 4 -10.78 -18.81 -6.14
N LEU A 5 -11.57 -17.73 -6.29
CA LEU A 5 -11.20 -16.57 -7.09
C LEU A 5 -9.95 -15.89 -6.54
N LEU A 6 -9.86 -15.73 -5.21
CA LEU A 6 -8.67 -15.18 -4.55
C LEU A 6 -7.44 -16.06 -4.77
N LYS A 7 -7.57 -17.39 -4.61
CA LYS A 7 -6.45 -18.32 -4.87
C LYS A 7 -5.97 -18.22 -6.32
N LYS A 8 -6.89 -18.12 -7.28
CA LYS A 8 -6.56 -17.91 -8.69
C LYS A 8 -5.80 -16.60 -8.88
N GLN A 9 -6.32 -15.50 -8.35
CA GLN A 9 -5.71 -14.18 -8.48
C GLN A 9 -4.32 -14.11 -7.85
N LEU A 10 -4.13 -14.66 -6.65
CA LEU A 10 -2.81 -14.75 -6.03
C LEU A 10 -1.85 -15.59 -6.89
N SER A 11 -2.32 -16.70 -7.45
CA SER A 11 -1.48 -17.51 -8.36
C SER A 11 -1.11 -16.76 -9.65
N GLU A 12 -1.94 -15.84 -10.13
CA GLU A 12 -1.65 -14.98 -11.29
C GLU A 12 -0.64 -13.88 -10.94
N ILE A 13 -0.82 -13.20 -9.80
CA ILE A 13 0.12 -12.19 -9.31
C ILE A 13 1.52 -12.78 -9.14
N PHE A 14 1.59 -13.96 -8.53
CA PHE A 14 2.87 -14.64 -8.29
C PHE A 14 3.29 -15.60 -9.42
N ARG A 15 2.60 -15.57 -10.56
CA ARG A 15 2.87 -16.48 -11.68
C ARG A 15 4.32 -16.43 -12.17
N SER A 16 4.94 -15.25 -12.17
CA SER A 16 6.33 -15.06 -12.57
C SER A 16 7.34 -15.85 -11.73
N TYR A 17 6.99 -16.17 -10.48
CA TYR A 17 7.83 -17.00 -9.60
C TYR A 17 7.71 -18.48 -9.90
N PHE A 18 6.54 -18.96 -10.35
CA PHE A 18 6.25 -20.36 -10.59
C PHE A 18 6.40 -20.78 -12.06
N TYR A 19 6.35 -19.82 -12.99
CA TYR A 19 6.31 -20.09 -14.42
C TYR A 19 7.31 -19.22 -15.19
N ASP A 20 8.12 -19.87 -16.07
CA ASP A 20 9.05 -19.20 -16.96
C ASP A 20 8.36 -18.91 -18.30
N ALA A 21 7.97 -17.63 -18.50
CA ALA A 21 7.28 -17.20 -19.71
C ALA A 21 8.14 -17.34 -20.98
N LYS A 22 9.49 -17.24 -20.86
CA LYS A 22 10.41 -17.38 -22.01
C LYS A 22 10.53 -18.81 -22.47
N LYS A 23 10.57 -19.77 -21.54
CA LYS A 23 10.71 -21.20 -21.81
C LYS A 23 9.36 -21.92 -21.94
N ASN A 24 8.25 -21.23 -21.67
CA ASN A 24 6.89 -21.76 -21.65
C ASN A 24 6.75 -23.04 -20.79
N LYS A 25 7.45 -23.09 -19.66
CA LYS A 25 7.49 -24.25 -18.75
C LYS A 25 7.40 -23.82 -17.30
N PRO A 26 6.84 -24.65 -16.40
CA PRO A 26 6.92 -24.40 -14.96
C PRO A 26 8.40 -24.39 -14.52
N ARG A 27 8.73 -23.47 -13.60
CA ARG A 27 10.09 -23.41 -13.02
C ARG A 27 10.34 -24.62 -12.13
N SER A 28 11.59 -25.02 -12.01
CA SER A 28 12.00 -26.04 -11.04
C SER A 28 11.75 -25.52 -9.60
N LYS A 29 11.48 -26.44 -8.66
CA LYS A 29 11.28 -26.08 -7.24
C LYS A 29 12.46 -25.26 -6.69
N ALA A 30 13.69 -25.63 -7.02
CA ALA A 30 14.89 -24.90 -6.60
C ALA A 30 14.92 -23.46 -7.15
N SER A 31 14.61 -23.25 -8.44
CA SER A 31 14.55 -21.92 -9.06
C SER A 31 13.42 -21.06 -8.45
N THR A 32 12.27 -21.65 -8.15
CA THR A 32 11.16 -20.95 -7.49
C THR A 32 11.54 -20.50 -6.09
N VAL A 33 12.11 -21.40 -5.29
CA VAL A 33 12.57 -21.09 -3.93
C VAL A 33 13.66 -20.01 -3.96
N SER A 34 14.64 -20.12 -4.84
CA SER A 34 15.70 -19.11 -5.00
C SER A 34 15.15 -17.72 -5.32
N LEU A 35 14.14 -17.61 -6.20
CA LEU A 35 13.53 -16.32 -6.54
C LEU A 35 12.72 -15.75 -5.37
N ILE A 36 12.00 -16.60 -4.62
CA ILE A 36 11.25 -16.16 -3.44
C ILE A 36 12.23 -15.69 -2.35
N VAL A 37 13.29 -16.44 -2.09
CA VAL A 37 14.32 -16.06 -1.11
C VAL A 37 14.99 -14.74 -1.52
N LEU A 38 15.34 -14.58 -2.79
CA LEU A 38 15.92 -13.34 -3.31
C LEU A 38 14.95 -12.16 -3.12
N TYR A 39 13.66 -12.34 -3.42
CA TYR A 39 12.65 -11.31 -3.22
C TYR A 39 12.52 -10.92 -1.74
N VAL A 40 12.42 -11.89 -0.85
CA VAL A 40 12.33 -11.65 0.60
C VAL A 40 13.60 -10.94 1.10
N LEU A 41 14.78 -11.38 0.66
CA LEU A 41 16.04 -10.76 1.05
C LEU A 41 16.15 -9.31 0.57
N LEU A 42 15.72 -9.00 -0.64
CA LEU A 42 15.70 -7.64 -1.16
C LEU A 42 14.65 -6.76 -0.45
N MET A 43 13.42 -7.26 -0.32
CA MET A 43 12.34 -6.47 0.27
C MET A 43 12.50 -6.29 1.78
N VAL A 44 12.73 -7.39 2.51
CA VAL A 44 12.83 -7.34 3.98
C VAL A 44 14.25 -6.99 4.42
N GLY A 45 15.28 -7.55 3.78
CA GLY A 45 16.68 -7.32 4.17
C GLY A 45 17.17 -5.92 3.81
N VAL A 46 16.97 -5.47 2.55
CA VAL A 46 17.46 -4.17 2.11
C VAL A 46 16.49 -3.06 2.51
N ILE A 47 15.24 -3.13 2.04
CA ILE A 47 14.28 -2.03 2.28
C ILE A 47 13.87 -2.01 3.76
N GLY A 48 13.48 -3.15 4.32
CA GLY A 48 13.12 -3.25 5.74
C GLY A 48 14.27 -2.90 6.67
N GLY A 49 15.50 -3.32 6.32
CA GLY A 49 16.73 -2.96 7.07
C GLY A 49 17.00 -1.44 7.06
N MET A 50 16.85 -0.79 5.91
CA MET A 50 16.98 0.67 5.80
C MET A 50 15.96 1.39 6.70
N PHE A 51 14.69 0.98 6.66
CA PHE A 51 13.67 1.58 7.53
C PHE A 51 13.86 1.22 9.01
N THR A 52 14.45 0.07 9.33
CA THR A 52 14.86 -0.25 10.71
C THR A 52 15.90 0.74 11.21
N LEU A 53 16.93 1.06 10.43
CA LEU A 53 17.95 2.03 10.82
C LEU A 53 17.35 3.43 11.03
N PHE A 54 16.50 3.90 10.11
CA PHE A 54 15.78 5.17 10.28
C PHE A 54 14.89 5.15 11.53
N SER A 55 14.23 4.03 11.78
CA SER A 55 13.36 3.84 12.92
C SER A 55 14.12 3.95 14.24
N ILE A 56 15.29 3.30 14.36
CA ILE A 56 16.15 3.38 15.53
C ILE A 56 16.63 4.82 15.75
N GLY A 57 17.07 5.50 14.68
CA GLY A 57 17.56 6.88 14.78
C GLY A 57 16.50 7.90 15.19
N LEU A 58 15.22 7.67 14.87
CA LEU A 58 14.12 8.59 15.18
C LEU A 58 13.38 8.22 16.46
N CYS A 59 13.36 6.94 16.86
CA CYS A 59 12.54 6.47 17.97
C CYS A 59 12.97 7.09 19.31
N ALA A 60 14.25 7.01 19.68
CA ALA A 60 14.75 7.49 20.97
C ALA A 60 14.54 9.02 21.15
N PRO A 61 14.96 9.90 20.19
CA PRO A 61 14.76 11.35 20.34
C PRO A 61 13.29 11.75 20.43
N LEU A 62 12.41 11.12 19.65
CA LEU A 62 10.99 11.46 19.66
C LEU A 62 10.29 10.95 20.92
N HIS A 63 10.71 9.80 21.43
CA HIS A 63 10.20 9.25 22.70
C HIS A 63 10.59 10.14 23.89
N GLU A 64 11.85 10.55 23.98
CA GLU A 64 12.34 11.48 25.01
C GLU A 64 11.63 12.84 24.96
N ALA A 65 11.27 13.31 23.77
CA ALA A 65 10.49 14.52 23.57
C ALA A 65 8.97 14.37 23.88
N GLY A 66 8.49 13.15 24.21
CA GLY A 66 7.07 12.84 24.39
C GLY A 66 6.23 12.96 23.12
N LEU A 67 6.86 12.80 21.94
CA LEU A 67 6.25 12.93 20.62
C LEU A 67 6.12 11.56 19.92
N ASP A 68 5.81 10.50 20.65
CA ASP A 68 5.60 9.15 20.11
C ASP A 68 4.61 9.10 18.95
N TRP A 69 3.55 9.89 19.04
CA TRP A 69 2.57 9.98 17.97
C TRP A 69 3.16 10.55 16.67
N LEU A 70 4.15 11.44 16.75
CA LEU A 70 4.82 12.02 15.56
C LEU A 70 5.68 10.96 14.86
N TYR A 71 6.36 10.11 15.63
CA TYR A 71 7.09 8.95 15.11
C TYR A 71 6.19 8.07 14.25
N PHE A 72 5.06 7.63 14.78
CA PHE A 72 4.12 6.79 14.03
C PHE A 72 3.47 7.54 12.85
N THR A 73 3.21 8.83 12.98
CA THR A 73 2.68 9.66 11.88
C THR A 73 3.63 9.70 10.69
N LEU A 74 4.92 9.91 10.93
CA LEU A 74 5.93 9.96 9.87
C LEU A 74 6.02 8.62 9.12
N PHE A 75 6.14 7.51 9.87
CA PHE A 75 6.21 6.18 9.25
C PHE A 75 4.89 5.77 8.58
N ALA A 76 3.74 6.17 9.12
CA ALA A 76 2.44 5.97 8.47
C ALA A 76 2.37 6.71 7.14
N LEU A 77 2.82 7.97 7.08
CA LEU A 77 2.85 8.75 5.85
C LEU A 77 3.73 8.08 4.79
N VAL A 78 4.95 7.68 5.15
CA VAL A 78 5.86 6.97 4.24
C VAL A 78 5.26 5.63 3.82
N GLY A 79 4.65 4.88 4.74
CA GLY A 79 3.97 3.62 4.48
C GLY A 79 2.81 3.76 3.50
N VAL A 80 2.00 4.83 3.63
CA VAL A 80 0.93 5.17 2.68
C VAL A 80 1.51 5.49 1.30
N LEU A 81 2.49 6.38 1.23
CA LEU A 81 3.10 6.77 -0.05
C LEU A 81 3.67 5.55 -0.79
N MET A 82 4.54 4.79 -0.14
CA MET A 82 5.15 3.59 -0.74
C MET A 82 4.13 2.50 -1.05
N GLY A 83 3.14 2.31 -0.17
CA GLY A 83 2.07 1.35 -0.38
C GLY A 83 1.22 1.69 -1.59
N VAL A 84 0.82 2.95 -1.75
CA VAL A 84 0.03 3.43 -2.88
C VAL A 84 0.83 3.29 -4.17
N PHE A 85 2.07 3.74 -4.21
CA PHE A 85 2.89 3.65 -5.42
C PHE A 85 3.20 2.21 -5.82
N GLY A 86 3.50 1.33 -4.88
CA GLY A 86 3.72 -0.08 -5.14
C GLY A 86 2.47 -0.80 -5.66
N SER A 87 1.27 -0.36 -5.27
CA SER A 87 0.03 -1.06 -5.58
C SER A 87 -0.81 -0.44 -6.71
N VAL A 88 -0.69 0.87 -7.03
CA VAL A 88 -1.54 1.56 -8.03
C VAL A 88 -1.51 0.90 -9.39
N PHE A 89 -0.33 0.58 -9.92
CA PHE A 89 -0.22 -0.05 -11.24
C PHE A 89 -0.75 -1.49 -11.25
N ASN A 90 -0.51 -2.23 -10.18
CA ASN A 90 -1.09 -3.56 -10.00
C ASN A 90 -2.60 -3.49 -9.83
N THR A 91 -3.12 -2.47 -9.17
CA THR A 91 -4.56 -2.21 -9.01
C THR A 91 -5.20 -1.90 -10.34
N PHE A 92 -4.62 -1.01 -11.14
CA PHE A 92 -5.12 -0.68 -12.48
C PHE A 92 -5.15 -1.91 -13.39
N SER A 93 -4.04 -2.65 -13.50
CA SER A 93 -3.98 -3.84 -14.33
C SER A 93 -4.84 -4.99 -13.80
N GLY A 94 -4.88 -5.18 -12.49
CA GLY A 94 -5.65 -6.26 -11.86
C GLY A 94 -7.15 -6.02 -11.79
N LEU A 95 -7.62 -4.77 -11.70
CA LEU A 95 -9.05 -4.44 -11.69
C LEU A 95 -9.61 -4.30 -13.10
N TYR A 96 -8.93 -3.54 -13.97
CA TYR A 96 -9.51 -3.07 -15.22
C TYR A 96 -8.95 -3.75 -16.48
N GLN A 97 -7.65 -4.11 -16.50
CA GLN A 97 -6.99 -4.75 -17.64
C GLN A 97 -6.75 -6.26 -17.46
N ALA A 98 -7.38 -6.88 -16.49
CA ALA A 98 -7.19 -8.30 -16.27
C ALA A 98 -7.71 -9.11 -17.45
N LYS A 99 -6.82 -9.89 -18.09
CA LYS A 99 -7.10 -10.71 -19.28
C LYS A 99 -8.20 -11.77 -19.08
N ASP A 100 -8.52 -12.09 -17.84
CA ASP A 100 -9.54 -13.05 -17.46
C ASP A 100 -10.92 -12.41 -17.19
N ASN A 101 -11.06 -11.09 -17.33
CA ASN A 101 -12.33 -10.42 -17.10
C ASN A 101 -13.44 -10.95 -18.01
N ASP A 102 -13.16 -11.17 -19.31
CA ASP A 102 -14.12 -11.72 -20.27
C ASP A 102 -14.60 -13.09 -19.88
N LEU A 103 -13.65 -13.96 -19.50
CA LEU A 103 -13.96 -15.32 -19.07
C LEU A 103 -14.79 -15.31 -17.77
N LEU A 104 -14.42 -14.48 -16.81
CA LEU A 104 -15.14 -14.41 -15.52
C LEU A 104 -16.52 -13.78 -15.64
N LEU A 105 -16.70 -12.80 -16.52
CA LEU A 105 -17.98 -12.14 -16.78
C LEU A 105 -18.93 -13.01 -17.61
N SER A 106 -18.41 -13.95 -18.42
CA SER A 106 -19.22 -14.92 -19.18
C SER A 106 -19.72 -16.09 -18.30
N LEU A 107 -19.10 -16.32 -17.13
CA LEU A 107 -19.53 -17.35 -16.19
C LEU A 107 -20.69 -16.83 -15.30
N PRO A 108 -21.56 -17.71 -14.77
CA PRO A 108 -22.65 -17.34 -13.86
C PRO A 108 -22.11 -16.99 -12.46
N ILE A 109 -21.15 -16.08 -12.40
CA ILE A 109 -20.51 -15.60 -11.17
C ILE A 109 -21.00 -14.18 -10.88
N PRO A 110 -21.53 -13.90 -9.68
CA PRO A 110 -21.96 -12.55 -9.36
C PRO A 110 -20.76 -11.56 -9.40
N VAL A 111 -20.92 -10.46 -10.13
CA VAL A 111 -19.89 -9.42 -10.30
C VAL A 111 -19.33 -8.93 -8.95
N ARG A 112 -20.18 -8.91 -7.92
CA ARG A 112 -19.76 -8.56 -6.55
C ARG A 112 -18.69 -9.50 -5.99
N ALA A 113 -18.75 -10.79 -6.29
CA ALA A 113 -17.74 -11.76 -5.84
C ALA A 113 -16.40 -11.59 -6.59
N ILE A 114 -16.48 -11.27 -7.89
CA ILE A 114 -15.29 -10.94 -8.69
C ILE A 114 -14.62 -9.70 -8.12
N LEU A 115 -15.38 -8.61 -7.92
CA LEU A 115 -14.87 -7.36 -7.36
C LEU A 115 -14.26 -7.56 -5.97
N ALA A 116 -14.95 -8.28 -5.07
CA ALA A 116 -14.45 -8.54 -3.72
C ALA A 116 -13.12 -9.32 -3.74
N SER A 117 -12.96 -10.31 -4.62
CA SER A 117 -11.69 -11.03 -4.76
C SER A 117 -10.57 -10.14 -5.27
N ARG A 118 -10.87 -9.24 -6.23
CA ARG A 118 -9.91 -8.27 -6.78
C ARG A 118 -9.45 -7.27 -5.72
N LEU A 119 -10.39 -6.70 -4.96
CA LEU A 119 -10.06 -5.77 -3.87
C LEU A 119 -9.24 -6.44 -2.78
N LEU A 120 -9.52 -7.69 -2.45
CA LEU A 120 -8.71 -8.43 -1.49
C LEU A 120 -7.28 -8.66 -2.00
N GLY A 121 -7.11 -8.91 -3.29
CA GLY A 121 -5.79 -8.98 -3.93
C GLY A 121 -5.02 -7.65 -3.84
N VAL A 122 -5.68 -6.54 -4.12
CA VAL A 122 -5.10 -5.19 -3.98
C VAL A 122 -4.72 -4.90 -2.53
N TYR A 123 -5.58 -5.26 -1.57
CA TYR A 123 -5.29 -5.14 -0.14
C TYR A 123 -4.04 -5.89 0.27
N LEU A 124 -3.90 -7.14 -0.14
CA LEU A 124 -2.73 -7.96 0.18
C LEU A 124 -1.44 -7.37 -0.41
N MET A 125 -1.50 -6.84 -1.63
CA MET A 125 -0.36 -6.14 -2.23
C MET A 125 -0.03 -4.86 -1.47
N GLY A 126 -1.03 -4.04 -1.15
CA GLY A 126 -0.84 -2.84 -0.34
C GLY A 126 -0.24 -3.16 1.03
N LEU A 127 -0.71 -4.22 1.70
CA LEU A 127 -0.18 -4.70 2.97
C LEU A 127 1.28 -5.15 2.85
N MET A 128 1.67 -5.81 1.75
CA MET A 128 3.06 -6.21 1.53
C MET A 128 3.98 -4.99 1.42
N PHE A 129 3.61 -3.97 0.63
CA PHE A 129 4.45 -2.78 0.43
C PHE A 129 4.50 -1.88 1.67
N SER A 130 3.34 -1.57 2.28
CA SER A 130 3.30 -0.75 3.50
C SER A 130 3.84 -1.49 4.72
N GLY A 131 3.63 -2.79 4.79
CA GLY A 131 4.09 -3.64 5.90
C GLY A 131 5.60 -3.72 6.02
N VAL A 132 6.35 -3.75 4.91
CA VAL A 132 7.83 -3.74 4.92
C VAL A 132 8.38 -2.50 5.63
N ILE A 133 7.64 -1.39 5.64
CA ILE A 133 8.03 -0.14 6.31
C ILE A 133 7.53 -0.12 7.75
N LEU A 134 6.24 -0.43 7.94
CA LEU A 134 5.60 -0.29 9.26
C LEU A 134 5.99 -1.38 10.25
N LEU A 135 6.23 -2.62 9.79
CA LEU A 135 6.66 -3.70 10.70
C LEU A 135 7.95 -3.38 11.43
N PRO A 136 9.06 -2.96 10.75
CA PRO A 136 10.27 -2.53 11.46
C PRO A 136 10.02 -1.38 12.41
N CYS A 137 9.25 -0.37 11.99
CA CYS A 137 8.90 0.79 12.82
C CYS A 137 8.21 0.35 14.13
N VAL A 138 7.19 -0.48 14.03
CA VAL A 138 6.44 -0.98 15.19
C VAL A 138 7.32 -1.86 16.09
N ILE A 139 8.13 -2.75 15.51
CA ILE A 139 9.03 -3.63 16.28
C ILE A 139 10.11 -2.82 17.02
N VAL A 140 10.72 -1.82 16.36
CA VAL A 140 11.71 -0.95 16.99
C VAL A 140 11.09 -0.17 18.15
N TYR A 141 9.89 0.37 17.97
CA TYR A 141 9.21 1.08 19.06
C TYR A 141 8.92 0.17 20.26
N TRP A 142 8.54 -1.10 20.02
CA TRP A 142 8.37 -2.08 21.12
C TRP A 142 9.68 -2.45 21.80
N ALA A 143 10.79 -2.40 21.07
CA ALA A 143 12.11 -2.73 21.64
C ALA A 143 12.74 -1.59 22.44
N VAL A 144 12.51 -0.34 22.01
CA VAL A 144 13.10 0.89 22.60
C VAL A 144 12.15 1.54 23.61
N GLY A 145 10.85 1.51 23.33
CA GLY A 145 9.82 2.12 24.16
C GLY A 145 9.21 1.17 25.17
N VAL A 146 8.04 1.54 25.68
CA VAL A 146 7.30 0.74 26.66
C VAL A 146 6.42 -0.28 25.93
N LEU A 147 6.74 -1.57 26.08
CA LEU A 147 5.93 -2.66 25.58
C LEU A 147 4.69 -2.84 26.47
N THR A 148 3.56 -2.29 26.04
CA THR A 148 2.25 -2.44 26.70
C THR A 148 1.25 -3.11 25.76
N ALA A 149 0.18 -3.69 26.33
CA ALA A 149 -0.91 -4.22 25.51
C ALA A 149 -1.52 -3.14 24.58
N ALA A 150 -1.56 -1.88 25.03
CA ALA A 150 -2.04 -0.75 24.27
C ALA A 150 -1.16 -0.45 23.04
N THR A 151 0.16 -0.42 23.20
CA THR A 151 1.11 -0.16 22.10
C THR A 151 1.18 -1.34 21.12
N VAL A 152 1.01 -2.58 21.58
CA VAL A 152 0.94 -3.76 20.71
C VAL A 152 -0.32 -3.71 19.85
N LEU A 153 -1.49 -3.51 20.46
CA LEU A 153 -2.76 -3.38 19.73
C LEU A 153 -2.74 -2.19 18.80
N GLY A 154 -2.24 -1.03 19.25
CA GLY A 154 -2.11 0.18 18.45
C GLY A 154 -1.22 0.00 17.23
N GLY A 155 -0.06 -0.63 17.38
CA GLY A 155 0.86 -0.90 16.28
C GLY A 155 0.28 -1.86 15.23
N ILE A 156 -0.35 -2.96 15.66
CA ILE A 156 -1.04 -3.88 14.74
C ILE A 156 -2.19 -3.18 14.02
N ALA A 157 -3.01 -2.44 14.77
CA ALA A 157 -4.12 -1.70 14.21
C ALA A 157 -3.64 -0.62 13.22
N LEU A 158 -2.50 0.05 13.48
CA LEU A 158 -1.89 1.00 12.55
C LEU A 158 -1.50 0.35 11.23
N ILE A 159 -0.86 -0.81 11.25
CA ILE A 159 -0.49 -1.55 10.02
C ILE A 159 -1.75 -1.88 9.21
N LEU A 160 -2.82 -2.35 9.87
CA LEU A 160 -4.09 -2.64 9.22
C LEU A 160 -4.75 -1.38 8.66
N ALA A 161 -4.79 -0.28 9.43
CA ALA A 161 -5.39 0.98 9.00
C ALA A 161 -4.65 1.59 7.81
N VAL A 162 -3.32 1.60 7.82
CA VAL A 162 -2.51 2.09 6.69
C VAL A 162 -2.73 1.24 5.45
N SER A 163 -2.76 -0.09 5.57
CA SER A 163 -3.01 -0.96 4.41
C SER A 163 -4.45 -0.80 3.85
N LEU A 164 -5.45 -0.52 4.69
CA LEU A 164 -6.79 -0.16 4.24
C LEU A 164 -6.82 1.21 3.54
N LEU A 165 -6.10 2.20 4.05
CA LEU A 165 -5.97 3.50 3.40
C LEU A 165 -5.27 3.37 2.04
N VAL A 166 -4.21 2.57 1.96
CA VAL A 166 -3.52 2.23 0.70
C VAL A 166 -4.48 1.59 -0.29
N LEU A 167 -5.33 0.65 0.15
CA LEU A 167 -6.37 0.05 -0.70
C LEU A 167 -7.30 1.13 -1.29
N VAL A 168 -7.85 2.00 -0.44
CA VAL A 168 -8.77 3.07 -0.87
C VAL A 168 -8.11 4.00 -1.88
N LEU A 169 -6.92 4.51 -1.56
CA LEU A 169 -6.18 5.43 -2.43
C LEU A 169 -5.75 4.76 -3.74
N SER A 170 -5.29 3.51 -3.70
CA SER A 170 -4.90 2.77 -4.90
C SER A 170 -6.09 2.49 -5.81
N CYS A 171 -7.27 2.23 -5.26
CA CYS A 171 -8.50 2.06 -6.03
C CYS A 171 -8.94 3.38 -6.68
N LEU A 172 -8.90 4.49 -5.95
CA LEU A 172 -9.24 5.81 -6.47
C LEU A 172 -8.26 6.26 -7.57
N LEU A 173 -6.96 6.14 -7.33
CA LEU A 173 -5.94 6.46 -8.33
C LEU A 173 -5.98 5.51 -9.52
N GLY A 174 -6.21 4.22 -9.30
CA GLY A 174 -6.42 3.23 -10.36
C GLY A 174 -7.61 3.58 -11.25
N TRP A 175 -8.71 4.07 -10.65
CA TRP A 175 -9.86 4.59 -11.40
C TRP A 175 -9.51 5.82 -12.23
N VAL A 176 -8.76 6.78 -11.66
CA VAL A 176 -8.28 7.97 -12.38
C VAL A 176 -7.38 7.56 -13.56
N VAL A 177 -6.42 6.66 -13.31
CA VAL A 177 -5.52 6.13 -14.35
C VAL A 177 -6.33 5.44 -15.46
N ALA A 178 -7.35 4.63 -15.12
CA ALA A 178 -8.22 3.97 -16.08
C ALA A 178 -8.96 4.99 -16.98
N LYS A 179 -9.49 6.05 -16.37
CA LYS A 179 -10.21 7.11 -17.10
C LYS A 179 -9.30 7.94 -18.01
N ILE A 180 -8.06 8.18 -17.60
CA ILE A 180 -7.06 8.87 -18.42
C ILE A 180 -6.58 7.95 -19.55
N HIS A 181 -6.31 6.68 -19.23
CA HIS A 181 -5.86 5.67 -20.19
C HIS A 181 -6.84 5.44 -21.34
N SER A 182 -8.16 5.49 -21.07
CA SER A 182 -9.20 5.36 -22.12
C SER A 182 -9.21 6.52 -23.11
N LYS A 183 -8.65 7.69 -22.74
CA LYS A 183 -8.63 8.90 -23.59
C LYS A 183 -7.32 9.13 -24.36
N LEU A 184 -6.25 8.42 -24.02
CA LEU A 184 -4.91 8.64 -24.58
C LEU A 184 -4.55 7.65 -25.68
N LYS A 185 -4.11 8.17 -26.84
CA LYS A 185 -3.63 7.38 -27.97
C LYS A 185 -2.27 6.67 -27.70
N ARG A 186 -1.43 7.20 -26.80
CA ARG A 186 -0.11 6.64 -26.45
C ARG A 186 -0.07 6.16 -25.00
N LYS A 187 -0.70 5.02 -24.75
CA LYS A 187 -0.94 4.43 -23.44
C LYS A 187 0.34 4.17 -22.62
N ASN A 188 1.39 3.67 -23.26
CA ASN A 188 2.65 3.32 -22.58
C ASN A 188 3.46 4.54 -22.13
N LEU A 189 3.39 5.67 -22.83
CA LEU A 189 4.11 6.90 -22.48
C LEU A 189 3.65 7.48 -21.13
N LEU A 190 2.35 7.49 -20.86
CA LEU A 190 1.82 8.01 -19.60
C LEU A 190 2.30 7.19 -18.40
N THR A 191 2.21 5.86 -18.49
CA THR A 191 2.67 4.96 -17.42
C THR A 191 4.15 5.15 -17.13
N THR A 192 4.96 5.28 -18.20
CA THR A 192 6.40 5.52 -18.07
C THR A 192 6.70 6.89 -17.46
N LEU A 193 5.99 7.96 -17.87
CA LEU A 193 6.18 9.30 -17.32
C LEU A 193 5.79 9.37 -15.83
N ILE A 194 4.69 8.74 -15.43
CA ILE A 194 4.28 8.69 -14.02
C ILE A 194 5.32 7.92 -13.20
N ALA A 195 5.79 6.76 -13.71
CA ALA A 195 6.84 6.00 -13.04
C ALA A 195 8.14 6.81 -12.91
N LEU A 196 8.55 7.53 -13.96
CA LEU A 196 9.77 8.37 -13.96
C LEU A 196 9.63 9.55 -12.99
N ALA A 197 8.49 10.24 -12.98
CA ALA A 197 8.22 11.33 -12.04
C ALA A 197 8.26 10.85 -10.59
N PHE A 198 7.74 9.65 -10.34
CA PHE A 198 7.81 9.03 -9.02
C PHE A 198 9.23 8.67 -8.62
N PHE A 199 10.01 8.07 -9.52
CA PHE A 199 11.42 7.79 -9.28
C PHE A 199 12.21 9.06 -8.97
N ALA A 200 11.97 10.14 -9.72
CA ALA A 200 12.61 11.44 -9.46
C ALA A 200 12.24 12.01 -8.09
N LEU A 201 10.96 11.95 -7.70
CA LEU A 201 10.48 12.37 -6.38
C LEU A 201 11.10 11.52 -5.27
N TYR A 202 11.12 10.20 -5.43
CA TYR A 202 11.74 9.27 -4.49
C TYR A 202 13.23 9.58 -4.30
N TYR A 203 13.97 9.75 -5.39
CA TYR A 203 15.38 10.12 -5.35
C TYR A 203 15.59 11.46 -4.63
N MET A 204 14.78 12.48 -4.96
CA MET A 204 14.87 13.79 -4.32
C MET A 204 14.66 13.70 -2.80
N VAL A 205 13.69 12.91 -2.35
CA VAL A 205 13.43 12.69 -0.92
C VAL A 205 14.61 11.94 -0.26
N CYS A 206 15.13 10.88 -0.91
CA CYS A 206 16.25 10.11 -0.38
C CYS A 206 17.54 10.96 -0.27
N PHE A 207 17.85 11.78 -1.27
CA PHE A 207 19.02 12.66 -1.22
C PHE A 207 18.94 13.74 -0.13
N ARG A 208 17.73 14.20 0.19
CA ARG A 208 17.49 15.20 1.23
C ARG A 208 17.06 14.60 2.57
N ALA A 209 17.05 13.28 2.70
CA ALA A 209 16.54 12.61 3.90
C ALA A 209 17.27 13.08 5.18
N ASN A 210 18.60 13.21 5.15
CA ASN A 210 19.37 13.67 6.29
C ASN A 210 19.07 15.14 6.66
N GLU A 211 18.97 16.02 5.66
CA GLU A 211 18.60 17.43 5.87
C GLU A 211 17.18 17.57 6.41
N LEU A 212 16.25 16.75 5.89
CA LEU A 212 14.86 16.73 6.35
C LEU A 212 14.74 16.23 7.79
N ILE A 213 15.53 15.21 8.16
CA ILE A 213 15.57 14.68 9.53
C ILE A 213 16.15 15.74 10.48
N GLU A 214 17.25 16.40 10.09
CA GLU A 214 17.86 17.45 10.90
C GLU A 214 16.92 18.65 11.08
N GLN A 215 16.27 19.13 10.02
CA GLN A 215 15.25 20.17 10.09
C GLN A 215 14.06 19.76 10.95
N LEU A 216 13.61 18.51 10.84
CA LEU A 216 12.55 17.96 11.67
C LEU A 216 12.94 18.01 13.15
N MET A 217 14.17 17.61 13.49
CA MET A 217 14.68 17.64 14.87
C MET A 217 14.80 19.05 15.43
N LEU A 218 15.17 20.03 14.60
CA LEU A 218 15.26 21.44 15.01
C LEU A 218 13.88 22.08 15.25
N HIS A 219 12.85 21.67 14.50
CA HIS A 219 11.51 22.27 14.51
C HIS A 219 10.40 21.31 14.97
N LEU A 220 10.71 20.35 15.84
CA LEU A 220 9.77 19.30 16.29
C LEU A 220 8.41 19.83 16.77
N ASN A 221 8.43 20.90 17.58
CA ASN A 221 7.22 21.47 18.15
C ASN A 221 6.36 22.18 17.08
N GLU A 222 7.00 22.88 16.14
CA GLU A 222 6.32 23.59 15.05
C GLU A 222 5.67 22.60 14.07
N VAL A 223 6.42 21.59 13.68
CA VAL A 223 5.93 20.50 12.80
C VAL A 223 4.79 19.73 13.50
N GLY A 224 4.95 19.44 14.79
CA GLY A 224 3.91 18.82 15.59
C GLY A 224 2.63 19.65 15.66
N ALA A 225 2.74 20.96 15.90
CA ALA A 225 1.61 21.88 15.91
C ALA A 225 0.94 21.99 14.52
N ALA A 226 1.72 22.07 13.45
CA ALA A 226 1.23 22.12 12.09
C ALA A 226 0.43 20.84 11.71
N ILE A 227 0.94 19.66 12.06
CA ILE A 227 0.22 18.40 11.81
C ILE A 227 -1.09 18.33 12.61
N ARG A 228 -1.08 18.73 13.88
CA ARG A 228 -2.31 18.78 14.68
C ARG A 228 -3.37 19.73 14.11
N GLY A 229 -2.95 20.87 13.57
CA GLY A 229 -3.85 21.89 13.04
C GLY A 229 -4.36 21.59 11.63
N SER A 230 -3.49 21.11 10.73
CA SER A 230 -3.81 20.96 9.31
C SER A 230 -4.08 19.53 8.86
N ALA A 231 -3.51 18.54 9.53
CA ALA A 231 -3.56 17.12 9.13
C ALA A 231 -4.06 16.22 10.28
N TYR A 232 -5.17 16.60 10.90
CA TYR A 232 -5.75 15.88 12.04
C TYR A 232 -5.92 14.35 11.84
N PRO A 233 -6.33 13.84 10.65
CA PRO A 233 -6.39 12.39 10.42
C PRO A 233 -5.03 11.68 10.57
N LEU A 234 -3.93 12.32 10.12
CA LEU A 234 -2.57 11.79 10.29
C LEU A 234 -2.15 11.81 11.76
N TYR A 235 -2.49 12.86 12.49
CA TYR A 235 -2.29 12.93 13.93
C TYR A 235 -2.99 11.80 14.68
N LEU A 236 -4.26 11.49 14.33
CA LEU A 236 -4.99 10.37 14.92
C LEU A 236 -4.33 9.03 14.60
N MET A 237 -3.81 8.83 13.39
CA MET A 237 -3.06 7.62 13.01
C MET A 237 -1.78 7.49 13.86
N GLY A 238 -1.10 8.58 14.13
CA GLY A 238 0.06 8.60 15.02
C GLY A 238 -0.30 8.22 16.46
N ARG A 239 -1.34 8.81 17.02
CA ARG A 239 -1.85 8.47 18.36
C ARG A 239 -2.27 7.03 18.50
N MET A 240 -2.90 6.49 17.45
CA MET A 240 -3.25 5.07 17.37
C MET A 240 -2.02 4.17 17.54
N GLY A 241 -0.91 4.46 16.80
CA GLY A 241 0.34 3.71 16.93
C GLY A 241 0.96 3.79 18.33
N ALA A 242 0.85 4.95 18.99
CA ALA A 242 1.30 5.17 20.35
C ALA A 242 0.43 4.48 21.44
N GLY A 243 -0.67 3.83 21.06
CA GLY A 243 -1.49 3.02 21.96
C GLY A 243 -2.73 3.71 22.51
N ASP A 244 -3.20 4.79 21.88
CA ASP A 244 -4.45 5.45 22.26
C ASP A 244 -5.66 4.66 21.71
N TYR A 245 -6.41 4.03 22.61
CA TYR A 245 -7.59 3.21 22.27
C TYR A 245 -8.68 3.99 21.54
N LEU A 246 -8.90 5.27 21.93
CA LEU A 246 -9.91 6.10 21.30
C LEU A 246 -9.52 6.39 19.83
N ALA A 247 -8.25 6.70 19.59
CA ALA A 247 -7.73 6.89 18.25
C ALA A 247 -7.83 5.59 17.42
N VAL A 248 -7.56 4.41 18.02
CA VAL A 248 -7.74 3.10 17.35
C VAL A 248 -9.16 2.93 16.86
N VAL A 249 -10.15 3.13 17.74
CA VAL A 249 -11.58 2.94 17.38
C VAL A 249 -12.00 3.93 16.29
N LEU A 250 -11.66 5.22 16.45
CA LEU A 250 -12.03 6.26 15.48
C LEU A 250 -11.41 6.01 14.10
N VAL A 251 -10.11 5.74 14.05
CA VAL A 251 -9.41 5.50 12.77
C VAL A 251 -9.96 4.26 12.08
N LEU A 252 -10.14 3.15 12.80
CA LEU A 252 -10.69 1.92 12.20
C LEU A 252 -12.14 2.11 11.72
N ALA A 253 -12.96 2.86 12.44
CA ALA A 253 -14.32 3.18 12.01
C ALA A 253 -14.33 4.00 10.71
N VAL A 254 -13.47 5.03 10.62
CA VAL A 254 -13.31 5.85 9.42
C VAL A 254 -12.80 5.00 8.25
N MET A 255 -11.80 4.13 8.48
CA MET A 255 -11.27 3.25 7.43
C MET A 255 -12.32 2.26 6.93
N ALA A 256 -13.13 1.68 7.82
CA ALA A 256 -14.23 0.81 7.44
C ALA A 256 -15.28 1.55 6.59
N ALA A 257 -15.63 2.78 6.96
CA ALA A 257 -16.55 3.61 6.18
C ALA A 257 -16.00 3.97 4.80
N LEU A 258 -14.71 4.33 4.70
CA LEU A 258 -14.03 4.62 3.44
C LEU A 258 -13.96 3.37 2.53
N CYS A 259 -13.64 2.21 3.09
CA CYS A 259 -13.63 0.95 2.35
C CYS A 259 -15.04 0.58 1.83
N ALA A 260 -16.07 0.75 2.65
CA ALA A 260 -17.45 0.50 2.23
C ALA A 260 -17.87 1.46 1.10
N LEU A 261 -17.53 2.75 1.23
CA LEU A 261 -17.80 3.76 0.18
C LEU A 261 -17.07 3.41 -1.12
N THR A 262 -15.79 3.06 -1.03
CA THR A 262 -14.98 2.66 -2.20
C THR A 262 -15.57 1.42 -2.88
N TYR A 263 -15.97 0.42 -2.10
CA TYR A 263 -16.63 -0.77 -2.63
C TYR A 263 -17.95 -0.43 -3.34
N LEU A 264 -18.78 0.44 -2.77
CA LEU A 264 -20.05 0.88 -3.37
C LEU A 264 -19.82 1.64 -4.67
N LEU A 265 -18.84 2.56 -4.70
CA LEU A 265 -18.48 3.31 -5.91
C LEU A 265 -17.98 2.38 -7.02
N LEU A 266 -17.05 1.47 -6.68
CA LEU A 266 -16.51 0.53 -7.64
C LEU A 266 -17.56 -0.47 -8.13
N SER A 267 -18.46 -0.94 -7.28
CA SER A 267 -19.52 -1.87 -7.69
C SER A 267 -20.48 -1.28 -8.73
N ARG A 268 -20.64 0.04 -8.73
CA ARG A 268 -21.48 0.77 -9.72
C ARG A 268 -20.72 1.11 -11.01
N THR A 269 -19.41 1.34 -10.92
CA THR A 269 -18.62 1.85 -12.06
C THR A 269 -17.78 0.78 -12.76
N PHE A 270 -17.56 -0.36 -12.10
CA PHE A 270 -16.67 -1.42 -12.60
C PHE A 270 -17.02 -1.91 -14.00
N LEU A 271 -18.28 -2.30 -14.23
CA LEU A 271 -18.73 -2.79 -15.53
C LEU A 271 -18.59 -1.73 -16.63
N SER A 272 -19.00 -0.51 -16.35
CA SER A 272 -18.92 0.60 -17.31
C SER A 272 -17.48 0.87 -17.77
N ILE A 273 -16.51 0.83 -16.85
CA ILE A 273 -15.11 1.08 -17.17
C ILE A 273 -14.47 -0.14 -17.85
N ALA A 274 -14.79 -1.35 -17.40
CA ALA A 274 -14.30 -2.56 -18.03
C ALA A 274 -14.75 -2.62 -19.51
N CYS A 275 -16.03 -2.36 -19.80
CA CYS A 275 -16.54 -2.32 -21.17
C CYS A 275 -15.89 -1.21 -22.03
N LEU A 276 -15.67 -0.01 -21.47
CA LEU A 276 -15.02 1.10 -22.19
C LEU A 276 -13.57 0.78 -22.58
N LEU A 277 -12.82 0.10 -21.73
CA LEU A 277 -11.44 -0.29 -22.04
C LEU A 277 -11.38 -1.36 -23.11
N TYR A 278 -12.34 -2.31 -23.12
CA TYR A 278 -12.44 -3.34 -24.15
C TYR A 278 -12.73 -2.76 -25.54
N THR A 279 -13.68 -1.85 -25.64
CA THR A 279 -14.02 -1.20 -26.93
C THR A 279 -12.87 -0.33 -27.45
N SER A 280 -12.08 0.27 -26.56
CA SER A 280 -10.91 1.07 -26.93
C SER A 280 -9.69 0.24 -27.36
N ASP A 281 -9.58 -1.01 -26.94
CA ASP A 281 -8.48 -1.91 -27.35
C ASP A 281 -8.81 -2.70 -28.62
N ALA A 282 -10.10 -2.76 -29.01
CA ALA A 282 -10.59 -3.39 -30.24
C ALA A 282 -10.63 -2.43 -31.45
N ALA A 283 -10.47 -1.14 -31.24
CA ALA A 283 -10.43 -0.08 -32.28
C ALA A 283 -8.98 0.38 -32.53
#